data_e66508eb83ae1e428a9b803fd09b3df1
#
_entry.id   e66508eb83ae1e428a9b803fd09b3df1
#
_cell.length_a   1.000
_cell.length_b   1.000
_cell.length_c   1.000
_cell.angle_alpha   90.00
_cell.angle_beta   90.00
_cell.angle_gamma   90.00
#
_symmetry.space_group_name_H-M   'P 1'
#
loop_
_entity.id
_entity.type
_entity.pdbx_description
1 polymer ?
#
loop_
_entity_poly.entity_id
_entity_poly.type
_entity_poly.pdbx_seq_one_letter_code
_entity_poly.pdbx_strand_id
1 'polypeptide(L)' 'MKVGERVIVDAAVTGDGIHHHGFIEDIYDFARASFFDVHFDKPTPWGVWGATVTNPGLIRKEAGAWI' A
#
# COMPACT_ATOMS: atom_id res chain seq x y z
N MET A 1 5.64 9.12 -4.87
CA MET A 1 5.95 7.69 -4.71
C MET A 1 6.33 7.08 -6.05
N LYS A 2 7.15 6.06 -6.03
CA LYS A 2 7.65 5.41 -7.24
C LYS A 2 7.70 3.90 -7.06
N VAL A 3 7.74 3.16 -8.17
CA VAL A 3 7.88 1.71 -8.18
C VAL A 3 9.16 1.31 -7.44
N GLY A 4 9.05 0.28 -6.60
CA GLY A 4 10.15 -0.20 -5.76
C GLY A 4 10.28 0.49 -4.41
N GLU A 5 9.56 1.59 -4.20
CA GLU A 5 9.63 2.33 -2.94
C GLU A 5 8.99 1.54 -1.81
N ARG A 6 9.64 1.54 -0.64
CA ARG A 6 9.11 0.92 0.57
C ARG A 6 8.00 1.77 1.15
N VAL A 7 6.87 1.13 1.46
CA VAL A 7 5.66 1.80 1.94
C VAL A 7 5.00 1.04 3.07
N ILE A 8 4.12 1.73 3.78
CA ILE A 8 3.21 1.15 4.77
C ILE A 8 1.79 1.41 4.29
N VAL A 9 0.99 0.36 4.24
CA VAL A 9 -0.42 0.42 3.84
C VAL A 9 -1.28 0.34 5.09
N ASP A 10 -2.23 1.28 5.21
CA ASP A 10 -3.14 1.34 6.37
C ASP A 10 -4.00 0.08 6.45
N ALA A 11 -4.31 -0.31 7.68
CA ALA A 11 -5.15 -1.49 7.95
C ALA A 11 -6.54 -1.42 7.30
N ALA A 12 -7.04 -0.22 7.04
CA ALA A 12 -8.34 -0.04 6.40
C ALA A 12 -8.38 -0.55 4.96
N VAL A 13 -7.22 -0.66 4.29
CA VAL A 13 -7.15 -1.14 2.89
C VAL A 13 -7.52 -2.61 2.81
N THR A 14 -6.99 -3.42 3.73
CA THR A 14 -7.24 -4.87 3.75
C THR A 14 -8.42 -5.25 4.63
N GLY A 15 -8.76 -4.42 5.60
CA GLY A 15 -9.81 -4.71 6.56
C GLY A 15 -9.43 -5.73 7.62
N ASP A 16 -8.15 -6.10 7.71
CA ASP A 16 -7.68 -7.10 8.67
C ASP A 16 -7.16 -6.50 10.00
N GLY A 17 -7.19 -5.18 10.12
CA GLY A 17 -6.72 -4.49 11.31
C GLY A 17 -5.20 -4.38 11.42
N ILE A 18 -4.46 -4.76 10.39
CA ILE A 18 -3.00 -4.78 10.37
C ILE A 18 -2.48 -3.77 9.36
N HIS A 19 -1.49 -2.95 9.77
CA HIS A 19 -0.74 -2.14 8.84
C HIS A 19 0.30 -3.02 8.15
N HIS A 20 0.29 -3.02 6.80
CA HIS A 20 1.17 -3.88 6.04
C HIS A 20 2.34 -3.09 5.47
N HIS A 21 3.55 -3.60 5.72
CA HIS A 21 4.77 -3.11 5.10
C HIS A 21 4.99 -3.84 3.78
N GLY A 22 5.45 -3.13 2.79
CA GLY A 22 5.72 -3.71 1.49
C GLY A 22 6.42 -2.73 0.56
N PHE A 23 6.35 -3.01 -0.73
CA PHE A 23 6.91 -2.12 -1.74
C PHE A 23 5.90 -1.89 -2.87
N ILE A 24 6.02 -0.76 -3.53
CA ILE A 24 5.19 -0.43 -4.69
C ILE A 24 5.64 -1.30 -5.86
N GLU A 25 4.73 -2.14 -6.35
CA GLU A 25 4.96 -3.02 -7.49
C GLU A 25 4.65 -2.30 -8.80
N ASP A 26 3.58 -1.49 -8.81
CA ASP A 26 3.18 -0.73 -9.97
C ASP A 26 2.40 0.51 -9.56
N ILE A 27 2.35 1.50 -10.44
CA ILE A 27 1.60 2.74 -10.25
C ILE A 27 0.78 3.00 -11.51
N TYR A 28 -0.51 3.24 -11.33
CA TYR A 28 -1.42 3.57 -12.43
C TYR A 28 -1.98 4.97 -12.21
N ASP A 29 -1.87 5.82 -13.22
CA ASP A 29 -2.49 7.14 -13.21
C ASP A 29 -3.71 7.10 -14.12
N PHE A 30 -4.87 7.41 -13.55
CA PHE A 30 -6.11 7.40 -14.29
C PHE A 30 -7.06 8.47 -13.76
N ALA A 31 -7.61 9.30 -14.65
CA ALA A 31 -8.64 10.29 -14.33
C ALA A 31 -8.27 11.16 -13.10
N ARG A 32 -7.03 11.67 -13.05
CA ARG A 32 -6.50 12.51 -11.96
C ARG A 32 -6.29 11.79 -10.62
N ALA A 33 -6.38 10.49 -10.62
CA ALA A 33 -6.10 9.66 -9.45
C ALA A 33 -4.91 8.76 -9.72
N SER A 34 -4.14 8.45 -8.69
CA SER A 34 -3.06 7.47 -8.76
C SER A 34 -3.45 6.25 -7.95
N PHE A 35 -3.26 5.07 -8.52
CA PHE A 35 -3.50 3.79 -7.87
C PHE A 35 -2.16 3.10 -7.69
N PHE A 36 -1.94 2.54 -6.51
CA PHE A 36 -0.68 1.91 -6.16
C PHE A 36 -0.89 0.43 -5.91
N ASP A 37 -0.26 -0.43 -6.72
CA ASP A 37 -0.20 -1.86 -6.44
C ASP A 37 0.96 -2.10 -5.48
N VAL A 38 0.65 -2.63 -4.31
CA VAL A 38 1.63 -2.89 -3.26
C VAL A 38 1.75 -4.39 -3.04
N HIS A 39 2.99 -4.89 -3.00
CA HIS A 39 3.31 -6.25 -2.61
C HIS A 39 3.75 -6.23 -1.15
N PHE A 40 3.09 -7.01 -0.29
CA PHE A 40 3.36 -7.07 1.14
C PHE A 40 4.54 -7.96 1.46
N ASP A 41 5.28 -7.62 2.53
CA ASP A 41 6.37 -8.47 3.04
C ASP A 41 5.86 -9.77 3.64
N LYS A 42 4.64 -9.74 4.18
CA LYS A 42 3.96 -10.89 4.77
C LYS A 42 2.51 -10.91 4.28
N PRO A 43 1.91 -12.09 4.10
CA PRO A 43 0.53 -12.16 3.67
C PRO A 43 -0.43 -11.69 4.76
N THR A 44 -1.63 -11.31 4.34
CA THR A 44 -2.74 -11.10 5.28
C THR A 44 -3.14 -12.44 5.93
N PRO A 45 -3.95 -12.43 7.00
CA PRO A 45 -4.45 -13.67 7.60
C PRO A 45 -5.20 -14.59 6.61
N TRP A 46 -5.68 -14.02 5.51
CA TRP A 46 -6.37 -14.78 4.46
C TRP A 46 -5.46 -15.23 3.33
N GLY A 47 -4.16 -15.06 3.46
CA GLY A 47 -3.19 -15.48 2.45
C GLY A 47 -3.04 -14.51 1.27
N VAL A 48 -3.47 -13.28 1.41
CA VAL A 48 -3.33 -12.27 0.35
C VAL A 48 -2.01 -11.53 0.51
N TRP A 49 -1.25 -11.43 -0.58
CA TRP A 49 0.11 -10.87 -0.60
C TRP A 49 0.20 -9.45 -1.13
N GLY A 50 -0.90 -8.79 -1.35
CA GLY A 50 -0.86 -7.43 -1.87
C GLY A 50 -2.23 -6.80 -1.95
N ALA A 51 -2.25 -5.54 -2.32
CA ALA A 51 -3.48 -4.79 -2.52
C ALA A 51 -3.24 -3.63 -3.47
N THR A 52 -4.31 -3.17 -4.10
CA THR A 52 -4.30 -1.91 -4.85
C THR A 52 -4.84 -0.82 -3.95
N VAL A 53 -4.02 0.19 -3.68
CA VAL A 53 -4.41 1.33 -2.85
C VAL A 53 -4.88 2.47 -3.75
N THR A 54 -6.13 2.85 -3.59
CA THR A 54 -6.75 3.92 -4.39
C THR A 54 -6.85 5.24 -3.65
N ASN A 55 -6.76 5.21 -2.32
CA ASN A 55 -6.81 6.42 -1.50
C ASN A 55 -5.39 6.76 -1.03
N PRO A 56 -4.81 7.89 -1.46
CA PRO A 56 -3.45 8.27 -1.07
C PRO A 56 -3.29 8.51 0.42
N GLY A 57 -4.36 8.73 1.15
CA GLY A 57 -4.33 8.85 2.62
C GLY A 57 -4.11 7.53 3.35
N LEU A 58 -4.19 6.40 2.64
CA LEU A 58 -4.04 5.07 3.24
C LEU A 58 -2.71 4.41 2.90
N ILE A 59 -1.79 5.13 2.29
CA ILE A 59 -0.44 4.66 1.96
C ILE A 59 0.57 5.76 2.28
N ARG A 60 1.74 5.37 2.76
CA ARG A 60 2.82 6.32 3.04
C ARG A 60 4.17 5.66 2.91
N LYS A 61 5.22 6.48 2.83
CA LYS A 61 6.60 5.98 2.84
C LYS A 61 6.92 5.33 4.17
N GLU A 62 7.60 4.18 4.14
CA GLU A 62 7.95 3.44 5.34
C GLU A 62 8.79 4.27 6.32
N ALA A 63 9.68 5.11 5.82
CA ALA A 63 10.51 5.98 6.64
C ALA A 63 9.79 7.25 7.11
N GLY A 64 8.56 7.49 6.65
CA GLY A 64 7.78 8.65 7.01
C GLY A 64 7.04 8.48 8.33
N ALA A 65 6.87 9.58 9.07
CA ALA A 65 6.02 9.55 10.25
C ALA A 65 4.55 9.65 9.85
N TRP A 66 3.67 9.01 10.61
CA TRP A 66 2.25 9.28 10.48
C TRP A 66 1.98 10.71 10.94
N ILE A 67 1.42 11.46 10.07
CA ILE A 67 1.07 12.84 10.39
C ILE A 67 -0.44 12.95 10.42
#